data_2abe95f80eae2f871ad6747716b8812c
#
_entry.id   2abe95f80eae2f871ad6747716b8812c
#
_cell.length_a   1.000
_cell.length_b   1.000
_cell.length_c   1.000
_cell.angle_alpha   90.00
_cell.angle_beta   90.00
_cell.angle_gamma   90.00
#
_symmetry.space_group_name_H-M   'P 1'
#
loop_
_entity.id
_entity.type
_entity.pdbx_description
1 polymer ?
#
loop_
_entity_poly.entity_id
_entity_poly.type
_entity_poly.pdbx_seq_one_letter_code
_entity_poly.pdbx_strand_id
1 'polypeptide(L)'
;MGRGFLRRTAAGKALAAAAVLAVLLPATASANTVAATVKTPGAASGPAATFSEISTHADCAAGPVSGGGIDQAIGTGTSSNGNHVNGTGPSPDGSTEYTGSTGVVGTDDTHWLAIGGSGGAVNGSFSSTPYAVCLGSSLIDHTQVVMNKTAGPSGAAVVGLVVATCPANTRLLGGGARTTPASVGSLKPIAGYPTFDDAAHDHGQKAAADGETDPDSWAAVGWNGGGGGSNNTTYAYAICSGSGIDVSGATVTVRHGGAAGPDTATSGLTVTVGCGANDGPLVSGGAAISGADPTTTDFTGPGSGGDHLNGSFPSDSGGSPVADGTTTASHWTAFTHTGGAGSSGNRSDAWVLCADDGV
;
A
#
# COMPACT_ATOMS: atom_id res chain seq x y z
N MET A 1 7.97 32.89 106.41
CA MET A 1 8.94 32.32 105.47
C MET A 1 8.33 31.05 104.86
N GLY A 2 7.90 31.02 103.67
CA GLY A 2 7.30 29.88 103.01
C GLY A 2 7.30 30.09 101.48
N ARG A 3 8.18 29.43 100.80
CA ARG A 3 8.34 29.49 99.37
C ARG A 3 7.32 28.56 98.67
N GLY A 4 6.40 29.11 97.89
CA GLY A 4 5.52 28.34 97.02
C GLY A 4 6.22 27.89 95.75
N PHE A 5 6.09 26.60 95.37
CA PHE A 5 6.55 26.01 94.14
C PHE A 5 5.38 25.93 93.15
N LEU A 6 5.47 26.68 92.05
CA LEU A 6 4.57 26.60 90.96
C LEU A 6 4.99 25.40 90.09
N ARG A 7 4.13 24.42 89.92
CA ARG A 7 4.25 23.35 88.94
C ARG A 7 3.69 23.83 87.59
N ARG A 8 4.53 23.90 86.60
CA ARG A 8 4.12 24.09 85.22
C ARG A 8 3.81 22.72 84.56
N THR A 9 2.58 22.54 84.16
CA THR A 9 2.16 21.40 83.33
C THR A 9 2.46 21.73 81.87
N ALA A 10 3.33 20.95 81.27
CA ALA A 10 3.60 21.02 79.81
C ALA A 10 2.54 20.20 79.05
N ALA A 11 1.73 20.87 78.26
CA ALA A 11 0.82 20.21 77.34
C ALA A 11 1.59 19.80 76.04
N GLY A 12 1.83 18.52 75.92
CA GLY A 12 2.42 17.96 74.72
C GLY A 12 1.38 17.97 73.52
N LYS A 13 1.68 18.68 72.45
CA LYS A 13 0.93 18.60 71.20
C LYS A 13 1.47 17.40 70.44
N ALA A 14 0.68 16.35 70.32
CA ALA A 14 0.94 15.24 69.37
C ALA A 14 0.65 15.71 67.97
N LEU A 15 1.66 15.83 67.08
CA LEU A 15 1.50 15.97 65.65
C LEU A 15 1.22 14.58 65.12
N ALA A 16 0.00 14.38 64.58
CA ALA A 16 -0.34 13.22 63.74
C ALA A 16 0.18 13.48 62.31
N ALA A 17 1.25 12.78 61.92
CA ALA A 17 1.71 12.76 60.55
C ALA A 17 0.80 11.83 59.73
N ALA A 18 -0.05 12.39 58.88
CA ALA A 18 -0.81 11.63 57.89
C ALA A 18 0.13 11.28 56.73
N ALA A 19 0.57 10.01 56.66
CA ALA A 19 1.27 9.50 55.48
C ALA A 19 0.26 9.32 54.33
N VAL A 20 0.33 10.18 53.34
CA VAL A 20 -0.40 10.01 52.08
C VAL A 20 0.31 8.92 51.26
N LEU A 21 -0.24 7.72 51.26
CA LEU A 21 0.20 6.63 50.41
C LEU A 21 -0.28 6.93 48.97
N ALA A 22 0.59 7.55 48.15
CA ALA A 22 0.33 7.68 46.70
C ALA A 22 0.42 6.27 46.10
N VAL A 23 -0.73 5.68 45.80
CA VAL A 23 -0.83 4.46 45.01
C VAL A 23 -0.48 4.87 43.58
N LEU A 24 0.74 4.62 43.16
CA LEU A 24 1.13 4.64 41.75
C LEU A 24 0.39 3.48 41.05
N LEU A 25 -0.76 3.77 40.47
CA LEU A 25 -1.38 2.84 39.53
C LEU A 25 -0.42 2.74 38.33
N PRO A 26 -0.05 1.53 37.90
CA PRO A 26 0.67 1.40 36.65
C PRO A 26 -0.20 2.03 35.55
N ALA A 27 0.37 2.97 34.79
CA ALA A 27 -0.27 3.42 33.57
C ALA A 27 -0.49 2.17 32.71
N THR A 28 -1.73 1.82 32.46
CA THR A 28 -2.05 0.80 31.46
C THR A 28 -1.54 1.36 30.15
N ALA A 29 -0.51 0.73 29.57
CA ALA A 29 -0.15 1.03 28.18
C ALA A 29 -1.43 0.89 27.36
N SER A 30 -1.81 1.95 26.68
CA SER A 30 -2.93 1.89 25.73
C SER A 30 -2.51 0.92 24.63
N ALA A 31 -3.38 0.00 24.26
CA ALA A 31 -3.10 -0.88 23.13
C ALA A 31 -3.22 -0.08 21.83
N ASN A 32 -2.43 -0.43 20.82
CA ASN A 32 -2.55 0.13 19.48
C ASN A 32 -4.02 0.09 19.02
N THR A 33 -4.59 1.24 18.68
CA THR A 33 -5.98 1.36 18.26
C THR A 33 -6.14 1.23 16.74
N VAL A 34 -5.03 1.17 15.98
CA VAL A 34 -5.10 0.90 14.55
C VAL A 34 -5.52 -0.55 14.34
N ALA A 35 -6.55 -0.73 13.54
CA ALA A 35 -7.03 -2.02 13.11
C ALA A 35 -7.27 -1.97 11.60
N ALA A 36 -7.11 -3.08 10.93
CA ALA A 36 -7.40 -3.21 9.51
C ALA A 36 -8.25 -4.44 9.26
N THR A 37 -9.20 -4.33 8.33
CA THR A 37 -10.00 -5.45 7.87
C THR A 37 -9.89 -5.56 6.37
N VAL A 38 -9.53 -6.72 5.86
CA VAL A 38 -9.50 -6.96 4.42
C VAL A 38 -10.92 -7.29 3.93
N LYS A 39 -11.33 -6.64 2.85
CA LYS A 39 -12.59 -6.89 2.17
C LYS A 39 -12.37 -7.33 0.74
N THR A 40 -13.14 -8.34 0.32
CA THR A 40 -13.16 -8.82 -1.06
C THR A 40 -14.51 -9.44 -1.38
N PRO A 41 -15.18 -9.04 -2.49
CA PRO A 41 -16.42 -9.67 -2.94
C PRO A 41 -16.17 -11.01 -3.64
N GLY A 42 -14.90 -11.39 -3.84
CA GLY A 42 -14.50 -12.54 -4.64
C GLY A 42 -14.13 -12.16 -6.09
N ALA A 43 -13.80 -13.17 -6.87
CA ALA A 43 -13.30 -12.99 -8.22
C ALA A 43 -14.40 -12.61 -9.22
N ALA A 44 -14.11 -11.61 -10.05
CA ALA A 44 -14.87 -11.30 -11.26
C ALA A 44 -14.21 -11.97 -12.48
N SER A 45 -15.01 -12.60 -13.35
CA SER A 45 -14.49 -13.25 -14.56
C SER A 45 -14.03 -12.20 -15.59
N GLY A 46 -12.87 -12.42 -16.19
CA GLY A 46 -12.31 -11.59 -17.26
C GLY A 46 -10.98 -10.94 -16.91
N PRO A 47 -10.43 -10.16 -17.86
CA PRO A 47 -10.95 -9.85 -19.19
C PRO A 47 -10.94 -11.05 -20.14
N ALA A 48 -11.93 -11.16 -21.03
CA ALA A 48 -12.11 -12.31 -21.91
C ALA A 48 -11.67 -12.05 -23.37
N ALA A 49 -11.42 -10.80 -23.72
CA ALA A 49 -10.96 -10.39 -25.05
C ALA A 49 -9.54 -9.81 -24.99
N THR A 50 -8.81 -9.88 -26.12
CA THR A 50 -7.51 -9.21 -26.26
C THR A 50 -7.66 -7.70 -26.14
N PHE A 51 -6.66 -7.04 -25.55
CA PHE A 51 -6.61 -5.57 -25.40
C PHE A 51 -7.87 -5.00 -24.73
N SER A 52 -8.34 -5.66 -23.70
CA SER A 52 -9.52 -5.27 -22.94
C SER A 52 -9.24 -5.21 -21.44
N GLU A 53 -10.15 -4.58 -20.72
CA GLU A 53 -10.13 -4.47 -19.28
C GLU A 53 -11.40 -5.01 -18.65
N ILE A 54 -11.28 -5.40 -17.39
CA ILE A 54 -12.41 -5.56 -16.48
C ILE A 54 -12.14 -4.74 -15.24
N SER A 55 -13.11 -3.94 -14.82
CA SER A 55 -13.09 -3.22 -13.56
C SER A 55 -13.96 -3.93 -12.54
N THR A 56 -13.44 -4.11 -11.35
CA THR A 56 -14.15 -4.65 -10.19
C THR A 56 -13.72 -3.88 -8.95
N HIS A 57 -14.48 -3.97 -7.85
CA HIS A 57 -14.18 -3.23 -6.64
C HIS A 57 -14.43 -4.05 -5.39
N ALA A 58 -13.80 -3.64 -4.30
CA ALA A 58 -14.08 -4.10 -2.94
C ALA A 58 -14.45 -2.90 -2.06
N ASP A 59 -15.38 -3.11 -1.10
CA ASP A 59 -16.01 -2.05 -0.34
C ASP A 59 -15.75 -2.20 1.16
N CYS A 60 -15.42 -1.09 1.80
CA CYS A 60 -15.37 -0.96 3.24
C CYS A 60 -16.76 -0.62 3.78
N ALA A 61 -17.35 -1.53 4.56
CA ALA A 61 -18.64 -1.29 5.21
C ALA A 61 -18.53 -0.29 6.38
N ALA A 62 -17.33 -0.12 6.93
CA ALA A 62 -17.03 0.82 8.01
C ALA A 62 -15.59 1.29 7.88
N GLY A 63 -15.38 2.59 8.08
CA GLY A 63 -14.08 3.26 7.92
C GLY A 63 -13.67 3.46 6.45
N PRO A 64 -12.69 4.33 6.23
CA PRO A 64 -12.16 4.57 4.90
C PRO A 64 -11.20 3.44 4.46
N VAL A 65 -10.90 3.39 3.15
CA VAL A 65 -9.79 2.57 2.66
C VAL A 65 -8.46 3.19 3.07
N SER A 66 -7.52 2.37 3.55
CA SER A 66 -6.12 2.75 3.70
C SER A 66 -5.27 2.29 2.52
N GLY A 67 -5.79 1.35 1.74
CA GLY A 67 -5.15 0.77 0.58
C GLY A 67 -5.96 -0.37 0.00
N GLY A 68 -5.35 -1.11 -0.90
CA GLY A 68 -5.98 -2.29 -1.49
C GLY A 68 -5.15 -2.83 -2.65
N GLY A 69 -5.68 -3.84 -3.32
CA GLY A 69 -4.93 -4.55 -4.33
C GLY A 69 -5.78 -5.36 -5.28
N ILE A 70 -5.11 -6.18 -6.05
CA ILE A 70 -5.69 -7.10 -7.02
C ILE A 70 -4.91 -8.40 -7.04
N ASP A 71 -5.61 -9.52 -7.12
CA ASP A 71 -5.08 -10.80 -7.56
C ASP A 71 -5.73 -11.17 -8.89
N GLN A 72 -4.92 -11.25 -9.93
CA GLN A 72 -5.38 -11.61 -11.24
C GLN A 72 -4.94 -13.04 -11.56
N ALA A 73 -5.87 -13.97 -11.43
CA ALA A 73 -5.61 -15.36 -11.73
C ALA A 73 -5.23 -15.53 -13.20
N ILE A 74 -4.04 -16.04 -13.43
CA ILE A 74 -3.61 -16.53 -14.74
C ILE A 74 -4.23 -17.91 -14.93
N GLY A 75 -5.11 -18.05 -15.92
CA GLY A 75 -5.67 -19.35 -16.28
C GLY A 75 -4.59 -20.38 -16.61
N THR A 76 -5.00 -21.62 -16.79
CA THR A 76 -4.09 -22.70 -17.17
C THR A 76 -3.79 -22.67 -18.68
N GLY A 77 -2.52 -22.69 -19.04
CA GLY A 77 -2.07 -22.82 -20.45
C GLY A 77 -1.20 -21.67 -20.94
N THR A 78 -0.54 -21.88 -22.08
CA THR A 78 0.44 -20.96 -22.67
C THR A 78 -0.15 -19.65 -23.21
N SER A 79 -1.45 -19.53 -23.36
CA SER A 79 -2.14 -18.33 -23.81
C SER A 79 -2.47 -17.34 -22.69
N SER A 80 -2.12 -17.68 -21.43
CA SER A 80 -2.38 -16.84 -20.25
C SER A 80 -1.40 -15.67 -20.06
N ASN A 81 -0.37 -15.58 -20.88
CA ASN A 81 0.76 -14.65 -20.68
C ASN A 81 0.44 -13.18 -21.03
N GLY A 82 -0.75 -12.89 -21.56
CA GLY A 82 -1.18 -11.54 -21.84
C GLY A 82 -1.97 -10.88 -20.72
N ASN A 83 -2.34 -11.66 -19.71
CA ASN A 83 -3.11 -11.18 -18.57
C ASN A 83 -2.23 -10.39 -17.60
N HIS A 84 -2.64 -9.20 -17.21
CA HIS A 84 -1.85 -8.31 -16.36
C HIS A 84 -2.72 -7.35 -15.56
N VAL A 85 -2.21 -6.85 -14.46
CA VAL A 85 -2.82 -5.72 -13.75
C VAL A 85 -2.76 -4.49 -14.64
N ASN A 86 -3.89 -3.78 -14.77
CA ASN A 86 -3.97 -2.52 -15.52
C ASN A 86 -4.20 -1.31 -14.62
N GLY A 87 -4.54 -1.56 -13.36
CA GLY A 87 -4.58 -0.56 -12.33
C GLY A 87 -5.24 -1.00 -11.04
N THR A 88 -4.90 -0.29 -9.99
CA THR A 88 -5.59 -0.32 -8.69
C THR A 88 -5.62 1.09 -8.13
N GLY A 89 -6.68 1.43 -7.40
CA GLY A 89 -6.76 2.73 -6.74
C GLY A 89 -8.08 2.95 -6.01
N PRO A 90 -8.14 4.00 -5.18
CA PRO A 90 -9.36 4.40 -4.49
C PRO A 90 -10.41 4.90 -5.49
N SER A 91 -11.67 4.81 -5.10
CA SER A 91 -12.81 5.26 -5.88
C SER A 91 -13.88 5.87 -4.98
N PRO A 92 -14.55 6.95 -5.41
CA PRO A 92 -15.63 7.55 -4.63
C PRO A 92 -16.90 6.69 -4.58
N ASP A 93 -17.09 5.77 -5.53
CA ASP A 93 -18.35 5.03 -5.71
C ASP A 93 -18.18 3.59 -6.21
N GLY A 94 -16.95 3.07 -6.26
CA GLY A 94 -16.64 1.73 -6.75
C GLY A 94 -16.64 1.57 -8.28
N SER A 95 -16.86 2.64 -9.02
CA SER A 95 -16.90 2.63 -10.50
C SER A 95 -16.12 3.76 -11.15
N THR A 96 -16.01 4.90 -10.47
CA THR A 96 -15.35 6.10 -11.00
C THR A 96 -13.87 6.10 -10.67
N GLU A 97 -13.03 6.31 -11.69
CA GLU A 97 -11.59 6.51 -11.55
C GLU A 97 -11.24 8.00 -11.37
N TYR A 98 -10.30 8.31 -10.48
CA TYR A 98 -9.73 9.65 -10.36
C TYR A 98 -8.72 9.90 -11.48
N THR A 99 -9.18 10.48 -12.58
CA THR A 99 -8.35 10.81 -13.77
C THR A 99 -8.35 12.30 -14.12
N GLY A 100 -9.03 13.11 -13.32
CA GLY A 100 -9.21 14.55 -13.53
C GLY A 100 -7.99 15.40 -13.16
N SER A 101 -8.18 16.42 -12.32
CA SER A 101 -7.13 17.31 -11.84
C SER A 101 -6.25 16.65 -10.78
N THR A 102 -4.99 17.04 -10.72
CA THR A 102 -4.04 16.58 -9.68
C THR A 102 -4.29 17.27 -8.35
N GLY A 103 -3.77 16.70 -7.26
CA GLY A 103 -3.92 17.17 -5.88
C GLY A 103 -4.86 16.28 -5.09
N VAL A 104 -5.47 16.82 -4.02
CA VAL A 104 -6.48 16.09 -3.23
C VAL A 104 -7.75 15.96 -4.08
N VAL A 105 -8.18 14.73 -4.33
CA VAL A 105 -9.29 14.39 -5.22
C VAL A 105 -10.44 13.67 -4.52
N GLY A 106 -10.20 13.09 -3.34
CA GLY A 106 -11.19 12.39 -2.53
C GLY A 106 -10.88 12.47 -1.05
N THR A 107 -11.88 12.22 -0.22
CA THR A 107 -11.76 12.11 1.24
C THR A 107 -12.65 10.98 1.72
N ASP A 108 -12.14 10.17 2.65
CA ASP A 108 -12.87 9.06 3.27
C ASP A 108 -13.50 8.08 2.28
N ASP A 109 -12.82 7.83 1.17
CA ASP A 109 -13.27 6.87 0.19
C ASP A 109 -13.39 5.49 0.83
N THR A 110 -14.46 4.79 0.50
CA THR A 110 -14.76 3.46 1.03
C THR A 110 -14.64 2.35 -0.02
N HIS A 111 -14.27 2.68 -1.24
CA HIS A 111 -14.17 1.75 -2.35
C HIS A 111 -12.75 1.67 -2.89
N TRP A 112 -12.34 0.46 -3.27
CA TRP A 112 -11.08 0.21 -3.96
C TRP A 112 -11.33 -0.45 -5.30
N LEU A 113 -10.95 0.19 -6.38
CA LEU A 113 -10.99 -0.34 -7.73
C LEU A 113 -9.80 -1.26 -7.98
N ALA A 114 -10.05 -2.35 -8.67
CA ALA A 114 -9.07 -3.25 -9.23
C ALA A 114 -9.39 -3.50 -10.70
N ILE A 115 -8.42 -3.24 -11.57
CA ILE A 115 -8.60 -3.26 -13.01
C ILE A 115 -7.64 -4.28 -13.59
N GLY A 116 -8.21 -5.40 -14.03
CA GLY A 116 -7.51 -6.43 -14.76
C GLY A 116 -7.47 -6.11 -16.25
N GLY A 117 -6.33 -6.31 -16.89
CA GLY A 117 -6.10 -6.07 -18.30
C GLY A 117 -5.67 -7.32 -19.06
N SER A 118 -5.73 -7.26 -20.36
CA SER A 118 -5.21 -8.29 -21.25
C SER A 118 -4.43 -7.68 -22.41
N GLY A 119 -3.31 -8.30 -22.74
CA GLY A 119 -2.55 -8.02 -23.95
C GLY A 119 -3.08 -8.77 -25.16
N GLY A 120 -2.17 -9.15 -26.07
CA GLY A 120 -2.51 -9.83 -27.32
C GLY A 120 -2.90 -11.30 -27.20
N ALA A 121 -2.77 -11.90 -26.01
CA ALA A 121 -3.10 -13.31 -25.77
C ALA A 121 -4.05 -13.43 -24.58
N VAL A 122 -5.20 -14.05 -24.77
CA VAL A 122 -6.19 -14.39 -23.74
C VAL A 122 -6.65 -15.82 -23.90
N ASN A 123 -7.04 -16.46 -22.80
CA ASN A 123 -7.57 -17.83 -22.85
C ASN A 123 -8.98 -17.99 -22.28
N GLY A 124 -9.64 -16.92 -21.92
CA GLY A 124 -11.03 -16.93 -21.43
C GLY A 124 -11.22 -17.43 -19.99
N SER A 125 -10.13 -17.81 -19.30
CA SER A 125 -10.19 -18.34 -17.91
C SER A 125 -9.66 -17.34 -16.88
N PHE A 126 -9.52 -16.08 -17.27
CA PHE A 126 -9.00 -15.04 -16.40
C PHE A 126 -10.05 -14.60 -15.38
N SER A 127 -9.58 -14.25 -14.20
CA SER A 127 -10.39 -13.57 -13.20
C SER A 127 -9.57 -12.53 -12.48
N SER A 128 -10.24 -11.51 -12.01
CA SER A 128 -9.65 -10.41 -11.23
C SER A 128 -10.37 -10.33 -9.88
N THR A 129 -9.63 -10.45 -8.79
CA THR A 129 -10.16 -10.38 -7.43
C THR A 129 -9.70 -9.07 -6.80
N PRO A 130 -10.61 -8.15 -6.45
CA PRO A 130 -10.28 -6.92 -5.77
C PRO A 130 -10.12 -7.14 -4.27
N TYR A 131 -9.24 -6.36 -3.65
CA TYR A 131 -9.06 -6.30 -2.20
C TYR A 131 -9.06 -4.84 -1.75
N ALA A 132 -9.83 -4.52 -0.71
CA ALA A 132 -9.74 -3.28 0.03
C ALA A 132 -9.18 -3.57 1.43
N VAL A 133 -8.30 -2.73 1.91
CA VAL A 133 -7.89 -2.69 3.31
C VAL A 133 -8.65 -1.56 3.98
N CYS A 134 -9.56 -1.91 4.86
CA CYS A 134 -10.46 -0.99 5.55
C CYS A 134 -9.84 -0.60 6.88
N LEU A 135 -9.59 0.69 7.06
CA LEU A 135 -8.96 1.22 8.27
C LEU A 135 -9.97 1.37 9.39
N GLY A 136 -9.63 0.84 10.57
CA GLY A 136 -10.27 1.13 11.84
C GLY A 136 -9.22 1.72 12.77
N SER A 137 -9.34 3.00 13.12
CA SER A 137 -8.42 3.68 14.01
C SER A 137 -9.14 4.82 14.71
N SER A 138 -8.85 5.04 15.99
CA SER A 138 -9.35 6.23 16.69
C SER A 138 -8.43 7.44 16.51
N LEU A 139 -7.20 7.21 16.08
CA LEU A 139 -6.23 8.28 15.80
C LEU A 139 -6.31 8.75 14.35
N ILE A 140 -6.43 7.79 13.42
CA ILE A 140 -6.52 8.05 11.98
C ILE A 140 -7.95 7.71 11.54
N ASP A 141 -8.89 8.58 11.84
CA ASP A 141 -10.32 8.39 11.58
C ASP A 141 -10.78 8.98 10.24
N HIS A 142 -9.92 9.75 9.58
CA HIS A 142 -10.15 10.34 8.27
C HIS A 142 -8.98 10.11 7.33
N THR A 143 -9.28 9.95 6.06
CA THR A 143 -8.28 9.83 4.98
C THR A 143 -8.51 10.85 3.87
N GLN A 144 -7.49 11.07 3.07
CA GLN A 144 -7.58 11.84 1.83
C GLN A 144 -6.82 11.13 0.71
N VAL A 145 -7.34 11.25 -0.48
CA VAL A 145 -6.71 10.72 -1.71
C VAL A 145 -5.99 11.84 -2.41
N VAL A 146 -4.70 11.69 -2.60
CA VAL A 146 -3.90 12.57 -3.45
C VAL A 146 -3.60 11.86 -4.76
N MET A 147 -3.92 12.49 -5.87
CA MET A 147 -3.65 11.97 -7.20
C MET A 147 -2.64 12.86 -7.92
N ASN A 148 -1.67 12.23 -8.56
CA ASN A 148 -0.80 12.88 -9.53
C ASN A 148 -0.72 12.04 -10.82
N LYS A 149 -0.35 12.67 -11.94
CA LYS A 149 -0.27 11.99 -13.23
C LYS A 149 0.81 12.57 -14.11
N THR A 150 1.34 11.72 -14.98
CA THR A 150 2.27 12.13 -16.03
C THR A 150 1.85 11.57 -17.37
N ALA A 151 2.14 12.30 -18.44
CA ALA A 151 1.98 11.79 -19.79
C ALA A 151 3.05 10.72 -20.08
N GLY A 152 2.65 9.64 -20.71
CA GLY A 152 3.54 8.52 -21.05
C GLY A 152 3.26 7.24 -20.25
N PRO A 153 4.12 6.21 -20.50
CA PRO A 153 5.21 6.15 -21.46
C PRO A 153 4.72 6.05 -22.91
N SER A 154 5.38 6.74 -23.84
CA SER A 154 4.99 6.76 -25.26
C SER A 154 5.86 5.86 -26.15
N GLY A 155 7.11 5.59 -25.73
CA GLY A 155 8.05 4.72 -26.44
C GLY A 155 7.91 3.25 -26.04
N ALA A 156 8.33 2.35 -26.90
CA ALA A 156 8.46 0.94 -26.56
C ALA A 156 9.60 0.74 -25.54
N ALA A 157 9.42 -0.13 -24.57
CA ALA A 157 10.37 -0.43 -23.49
C ALA A 157 10.81 0.83 -22.71
N VAL A 158 9.87 1.73 -22.46
CA VAL A 158 10.08 2.97 -21.68
C VAL A 158 9.18 2.96 -20.46
N VAL A 159 9.70 3.44 -19.34
CA VAL A 159 8.96 3.69 -18.11
C VAL A 159 8.40 5.12 -18.08
N GLY A 160 7.25 5.29 -17.43
CA GLY A 160 6.71 6.59 -17.04
C GLY A 160 6.45 6.58 -15.53
N LEU A 161 7.29 7.27 -14.76
CA LEU A 161 7.16 7.34 -13.32
C LEU A 161 6.45 8.62 -12.92
N VAL A 162 5.57 8.52 -11.93
CA VAL A 162 4.88 9.65 -11.30
C VAL A 162 4.73 9.41 -9.80
N VAL A 163 4.83 10.47 -9.03
CA VAL A 163 4.75 10.42 -7.57
C VAL A 163 3.58 11.28 -7.09
N ALA A 164 2.78 10.73 -6.19
CA ALA A 164 1.74 11.45 -5.45
C ALA A 164 2.22 11.64 -4.00
N THR A 165 2.36 12.88 -3.56
CA THR A 165 2.91 13.24 -2.25
C THR A 165 1.82 13.69 -1.30
N CYS A 166 1.78 13.13 -0.12
CA CYS A 166 0.87 13.49 0.95
C CYS A 166 1.09 14.93 1.43
N PRO A 167 0.05 15.66 1.80
CA PRO A 167 0.21 16.97 2.41
C PRO A 167 1.05 16.93 3.68
N ALA A 168 1.75 18.03 3.96
CA ALA A 168 2.56 18.14 5.16
C ALA A 168 1.75 17.83 6.44
N ASN A 169 2.38 17.17 7.40
CA ASN A 169 1.78 16.72 8.67
C ASN A 169 0.69 15.66 8.51
N THR A 170 0.66 14.93 7.41
CA THR A 170 -0.15 13.72 7.25
C THR A 170 0.75 12.50 7.11
N ARG A 171 0.17 11.29 7.17
CA ARG A 171 0.89 10.02 7.02
C ARG A 171 0.43 9.33 5.74
N LEU A 172 1.38 8.82 4.97
CA LEU A 172 1.04 7.88 3.89
C LEU A 172 0.56 6.57 4.52
N LEU A 173 -0.61 6.12 4.13
CA LEU A 173 -1.19 4.85 4.57
C LEU A 173 -1.09 3.77 3.49
N GLY A 174 -1.08 4.18 2.22
CA GLY A 174 -1.01 3.30 1.08
C GLY A 174 -1.16 4.02 -0.24
N GLY A 175 -1.37 3.27 -1.31
CA GLY A 175 -1.55 3.88 -2.61
C GLY A 175 -1.84 2.89 -3.73
N GLY A 176 -2.01 3.43 -4.93
CA GLY A 176 -2.33 2.68 -6.14
C GLY A 176 -1.65 3.24 -7.38
N ALA A 177 -1.75 2.48 -8.46
CA ALA A 177 -1.18 2.81 -9.77
C ALA A 177 -2.17 2.49 -10.88
N ARG A 178 -2.24 3.32 -11.91
CA ARG A 178 -3.10 3.14 -13.07
C ARG A 178 -2.43 3.64 -14.34
N THR A 179 -2.69 2.99 -15.46
CA THR A 179 -2.29 3.47 -16.79
C THR A 179 -3.48 3.48 -17.74
N THR A 180 -3.56 4.48 -18.60
CA THR A 180 -4.61 4.64 -19.61
C THR A 180 -4.00 5.02 -20.97
N PRO A 181 -4.65 4.71 -22.11
CA PRO A 181 -5.91 4.00 -22.26
C PRO A 181 -5.77 2.47 -22.27
N ALA A 182 -6.85 1.79 -21.93
CA ALA A 182 -6.95 0.33 -21.93
C ALA A 182 -6.67 -0.34 -23.27
N SER A 183 -6.95 0.35 -24.36
CA SER A 183 -6.82 -0.18 -25.73
C SER A 183 -5.37 -0.37 -26.20
N VAL A 184 -4.39 0.06 -25.41
CA VAL A 184 -2.97 -0.17 -25.67
C VAL A 184 -2.52 -1.36 -24.84
N GLY A 185 -2.64 -2.55 -25.38
CA GLY A 185 -2.41 -3.80 -24.63
C GLY A 185 -0.97 -4.08 -24.17
N SER A 186 -0.02 -3.21 -24.53
CA SER A 186 1.34 -3.23 -23.99
C SER A 186 1.53 -2.22 -22.83
N LEU A 187 0.57 -1.32 -22.62
CA LEU A 187 0.59 -0.31 -21.57
C LEU A 187 -0.02 -0.88 -20.29
N LYS A 188 0.74 -0.84 -19.22
CA LYS A 188 0.35 -1.38 -17.91
C LYS A 188 1.18 -0.74 -16.80
N PRO A 189 0.68 -0.62 -15.57
CA PRO A 189 1.54 -0.36 -14.43
C PRO A 189 2.39 -1.60 -14.13
N ILE A 190 3.68 -1.38 -13.88
CA ILE A 190 4.63 -2.43 -13.47
C ILE A 190 5.11 -2.24 -12.05
N ALA A 191 4.81 -1.10 -11.43
CA ALA A 191 5.09 -0.87 -10.04
C ALA A 191 4.12 0.14 -9.42
N GLY A 192 3.86 -0.05 -8.12
CA GLY A 192 3.34 0.91 -7.18
C GLY A 192 4.00 0.66 -5.83
N TYR A 193 4.67 1.67 -5.25
CA TYR A 193 5.48 1.51 -4.04
C TYR A 193 5.52 2.77 -3.18
N PRO A 194 5.71 2.62 -1.83
CA PRO A 194 5.96 3.74 -0.95
C PRO A 194 7.34 4.33 -1.19
N THR A 195 7.46 5.65 -1.08
CA THR A 195 8.70 6.40 -1.27
C THR A 195 8.67 7.71 -0.49
N PHE A 196 9.73 8.52 -0.64
CA PHE A 196 9.82 9.87 -0.09
C PHE A 196 10.07 10.88 -1.22
N ASP A 197 9.47 12.07 -1.10
CA ASP A 197 9.79 13.20 -1.98
C ASP A 197 10.99 13.96 -1.44
N ASP A 198 12.13 13.29 -1.38
CA ASP A 198 13.40 13.86 -0.92
C ASP A 198 14.57 13.50 -1.84
N ALA A 199 15.73 14.13 -1.59
CA ALA A 199 16.93 13.91 -2.40
C ALA A 199 17.58 12.53 -2.18
N ALA A 200 17.33 11.85 -1.06
CA ALA A 200 17.88 10.52 -0.80
C ALA A 200 17.18 9.46 -1.67
N HIS A 201 15.88 9.67 -1.91
CA HIS A 201 15.04 8.81 -2.75
C HIS A 201 14.90 9.36 -4.18
N ASP A 202 15.73 10.35 -4.56
CA ASP A 202 15.68 11.02 -5.86
C ASP A 202 14.23 11.41 -6.25
N HIS A 203 13.52 12.04 -5.30
CA HIS A 203 12.14 12.49 -5.47
C HIS A 203 11.19 11.39 -5.95
N GLY A 204 11.29 10.20 -5.35
CA GLY A 204 10.44 9.06 -5.62
C GLY A 204 10.91 8.10 -6.70
N GLN A 205 12.09 8.32 -7.29
CA GLN A 205 12.71 7.36 -8.21
C GLN A 205 13.15 6.09 -7.50
N LYS A 206 13.51 6.19 -6.21
CA LYS A 206 13.83 5.06 -5.36
C LYS A 206 12.68 4.77 -4.41
N ALA A 207 12.42 3.50 -4.22
CA ALA A 207 11.44 3.04 -3.26
C ALA A 207 11.96 3.13 -1.83
N ALA A 208 11.07 3.26 -0.87
CA ALA A 208 11.42 3.14 0.54
C ALA A 208 12.01 1.76 0.84
N ALA A 209 13.10 1.73 1.62
CA ALA A 209 13.81 0.53 2.01
C ALA A 209 13.15 -0.15 3.22
N ASP A 210 13.56 -1.40 3.50
CA ASP A 210 13.08 -2.14 4.67
C ASP A 210 13.44 -1.42 5.98
N GLY A 211 12.45 -1.23 6.84
CA GLY A 211 12.59 -0.58 8.13
C GLY A 211 12.52 0.95 8.10
N GLU A 212 12.41 1.60 6.95
CA GLU A 212 12.12 3.03 6.90
C GLU A 212 10.72 3.33 7.41
N THR A 213 10.56 4.53 8.00
CA THR A 213 9.32 4.93 8.63
C THR A 213 8.78 6.23 8.05
N ASP A 214 7.46 6.36 8.09
CA ASP A 214 6.72 7.56 7.70
C ASP A 214 7.03 8.02 6.26
N PRO A 215 6.94 7.13 5.25
CA PRO A 215 7.03 7.57 3.87
C PRO A 215 5.94 8.63 3.61
N ASP A 216 6.24 9.60 2.78
CA ASP A 216 5.32 10.71 2.48
C ASP A 216 4.70 10.64 1.09
N SER A 217 5.13 9.70 0.28
CA SER A 217 4.78 9.65 -1.13
C SER A 217 4.52 8.22 -1.63
N TRP A 218 3.72 8.13 -2.67
CA TRP A 218 3.49 6.90 -3.43
C TRP A 218 3.91 7.09 -4.88
N ALA A 219 4.81 6.23 -5.36
CA ALA A 219 5.22 6.19 -6.75
C ALA A 219 4.40 5.16 -7.53
N ALA A 220 4.07 5.51 -8.77
CA ALA A 220 3.50 4.61 -9.76
C ALA A 220 4.34 4.62 -11.03
N VAL A 221 4.60 3.44 -11.59
CA VAL A 221 5.41 3.29 -12.80
C VAL A 221 4.60 2.62 -13.88
N GLY A 222 4.30 3.37 -14.94
CA GLY A 222 3.74 2.87 -16.17
C GLY A 222 4.83 2.30 -17.08
N TRP A 223 4.51 1.24 -17.80
CA TRP A 223 5.37 0.56 -18.75
C TRP A 223 4.68 0.38 -20.08
N ASN A 224 5.37 0.71 -21.14
CA ASN A 224 4.94 0.37 -22.50
C ASN A 224 5.89 -0.69 -23.06
N GLY A 225 5.42 -1.94 -23.05
CA GLY A 225 6.26 -3.07 -23.40
C GLY A 225 6.67 -3.17 -24.86
N GLY A 226 5.73 -3.38 -25.75
CA GLY A 226 6.04 -3.74 -27.14
C GLY A 226 5.58 -2.74 -28.22
N GLY A 227 4.70 -1.82 -27.88
CA GLY A 227 4.13 -0.86 -28.83
C GLY A 227 4.23 0.58 -28.32
N GLY A 228 4.72 1.49 -29.15
CA GLY A 228 4.56 2.91 -28.87
C GLY A 228 3.08 3.30 -28.87
N GLY A 229 2.70 4.26 -28.04
CA GLY A 229 1.34 4.82 -28.00
C GLY A 229 1.38 6.33 -27.79
N SER A 230 0.49 7.06 -28.43
CA SER A 230 0.21 8.45 -28.11
C SER A 230 -0.91 8.52 -27.08
N ASN A 231 -0.91 9.56 -26.25
CA ASN A 231 -1.92 9.82 -25.21
C ASN A 231 -1.92 8.83 -24.02
N ASN A 232 -0.82 8.11 -23.81
CA ASN A 232 -0.65 7.32 -22.62
C ASN A 232 -0.53 8.24 -21.39
N THR A 233 -1.09 7.79 -20.28
CA THR A 233 -1.01 8.51 -19.01
C THR A 233 -0.81 7.48 -17.89
N THR A 234 0.11 7.79 -16.97
CA THR A 234 0.33 7.06 -15.73
C THR A 234 -0.16 7.90 -14.57
N TYR A 235 -0.89 7.29 -13.64
CA TYR A 235 -1.47 7.90 -12.44
C TYR A 235 -0.91 7.23 -11.20
N ALA A 236 -0.54 8.04 -10.22
CA ALA A 236 -0.23 7.61 -8.85
C ALA A 236 -1.34 8.10 -7.92
N TYR A 237 -1.74 7.25 -7.00
CA TYR A 237 -2.68 7.57 -5.93
C TYR A 237 -1.97 7.34 -4.60
N ALA A 238 -1.93 8.36 -3.74
CA ALA A 238 -1.51 8.22 -2.34
C ALA A 238 -2.75 8.32 -1.45
N ILE A 239 -2.91 7.37 -0.54
CA ILE A 239 -3.88 7.44 0.55
C ILE A 239 -3.15 7.99 1.75
N CYS A 240 -3.54 9.18 2.16
CA CYS A 240 -2.94 9.89 3.28
C CYS A 240 -3.92 9.97 4.44
N SER A 241 -3.43 10.10 5.67
CA SER A 241 -4.29 10.49 6.79
C SER A 241 -4.95 11.83 6.51
N GLY A 242 -6.12 12.07 7.08
CA GLY A 242 -6.87 13.30 6.87
C GLY A 242 -6.12 14.55 7.35
N SER A 243 -6.36 15.69 6.70
CA SER A 243 -5.83 16.97 7.14
C SER A 243 -6.50 17.41 8.44
N GLY A 244 -5.70 17.94 9.37
CA GLY A 244 -6.21 18.50 10.63
C GLY A 244 -6.33 17.52 11.78
N ILE A 245 -6.04 16.23 11.58
CA ILE A 245 -5.87 15.27 12.66
C ILE A 245 -4.42 15.28 13.16
N ASP A 246 -4.22 15.09 14.46
CA ASP A 246 -2.88 14.98 15.05
C ASP A 246 -2.39 13.53 14.92
N VAL A 247 -1.51 13.29 13.96
CA VAL A 247 -0.90 11.98 13.72
C VAL A 247 0.52 11.89 14.25
N SER A 248 0.95 12.80 15.13
CA SER A 248 2.31 12.82 15.68
C SER A 248 2.65 11.56 16.48
N GLY A 249 1.64 10.88 17.03
CA GLY A 249 1.78 9.59 17.69
C GLY A 249 1.80 8.38 16.75
N ALA A 250 1.40 8.55 15.48
CA ALA A 250 1.34 7.45 14.54
C ALA A 250 2.68 7.26 13.81
N THR A 251 3.09 6.02 13.62
CA THR A 251 4.23 5.63 12.82
C THR A 251 3.79 4.64 11.76
N VAL A 252 4.17 4.86 10.51
CA VAL A 252 3.97 3.92 9.42
C VAL A 252 5.32 3.31 9.05
N THR A 253 5.52 2.04 9.37
CA THR A 253 6.75 1.30 9.06
C THR A 253 6.63 0.61 7.72
N VAL A 254 7.64 0.77 6.88
CA VAL A 254 7.78 0.04 5.61
C VAL A 254 8.52 -1.26 5.87
N ARG A 255 7.98 -2.38 5.37
CA ARG A 255 8.73 -3.62 5.21
C ARG A 255 8.83 -3.96 3.74
N HIS A 256 10.01 -4.41 3.35
CA HIS A 256 10.35 -4.70 1.95
C HIS A 256 11.00 -6.08 1.82
N GLY A 257 10.68 -6.76 0.75
CA GLY A 257 11.31 -7.99 0.32
C GLY A 257 11.40 -8.05 -1.19
N GLY A 258 12.48 -8.61 -1.71
CA GLY A 258 12.67 -8.73 -3.15
C GLY A 258 13.44 -9.99 -3.54
N ALA A 259 13.24 -10.45 -4.76
CA ALA A 259 13.89 -11.62 -5.34
C ALA A 259 14.22 -11.41 -6.81
N ALA A 260 15.30 -12.01 -7.29
CA ALA A 260 15.66 -12.03 -8.71
C ALA A 260 14.66 -12.86 -9.52
N GLY A 261 14.29 -12.38 -10.68
CA GLY A 261 13.34 -13.01 -11.61
C GLY A 261 11.95 -12.37 -11.60
N PRO A 262 10.99 -12.95 -12.35
CA PRO A 262 11.12 -14.12 -13.23
C PRO A 262 11.90 -13.80 -14.52
N ASP A 263 12.73 -14.72 -14.99
CA ASP A 263 13.58 -14.53 -16.17
C ASP A 263 13.21 -15.46 -17.35
N THR A 264 12.51 -16.53 -17.07
CA THR A 264 12.10 -17.51 -18.08
C THR A 264 10.78 -17.11 -18.72
N ALA A 265 10.65 -17.25 -20.03
CA ALA A 265 9.38 -17.04 -20.72
C ALA A 265 8.23 -17.80 -20.05
N THR A 266 7.09 -17.14 -19.89
CA THR A 266 5.88 -17.72 -19.31
C THR A 266 6.03 -18.23 -17.87
N SER A 267 6.95 -17.65 -17.11
CA SER A 267 7.14 -17.95 -15.69
C SER A 267 6.66 -16.83 -14.79
N GLY A 268 6.25 -17.19 -13.58
CA GLY A 268 5.87 -16.24 -12.55
C GLY A 268 6.76 -16.36 -11.31
N LEU A 269 6.79 -15.28 -10.53
CA LEU A 269 7.47 -15.23 -9.24
C LEU A 269 6.57 -14.55 -8.21
N THR A 270 6.50 -15.15 -7.04
CA THR A 270 5.79 -14.59 -5.88
C THR A 270 6.81 -14.12 -4.85
N VAL A 271 6.65 -12.88 -4.39
CA VAL A 271 7.41 -12.30 -3.28
C VAL A 271 6.42 -11.90 -2.19
N THR A 272 6.64 -12.37 -0.97
CA THR A 272 5.76 -12.09 0.17
C THR A 272 6.57 -11.44 1.29
N VAL A 273 6.07 -10.36 1.86
CA VAL A 273 6.68 -9.62 2.96
C VAL A 273 5.64 -9.34 4.04
N GLY A 274 6.04 -9.36 5.31
CA GLY A 274 5.12 -9.19 6.44
C GLY A 274 5.52 -8.08 7.38
N CYS A 275 4.54 -7.55 8.10
CA CYS A 275 4.76 -6.66 9.24
C CYS A 275 5.54 -7.38 10.34
N GLY A 276 6.50 -6.68 10.94
CA GLY A 276 7.20 -7.15 12.13
C GLY A 276 6.29 -7.13 13.38
N ALA A 277 6.71 -7.82 14.42
CA ALA A 277 5.90 -7.98 15.63
C ALA A 277 5.53 -6.65 16.33
N ASN A 278 6.29 -5.59 16.08
CA ASN A 278 6.11 -4.27 16.72
C ASN A 278 5.75 -3.16 15.71
N ASP A 279 5.38 -3.51 14.49
CA ASP A 279 5.12 -2.52 13.43
C ASP A 279 3.63 -2.10 13.37
N GLY A 280 2.79 -2.73 14.19
CA GLY A 280 1.34 -2.58 14.07
C GLY A 280 0.73 -3.43 12.93
N PRO A 281 -0.58 -3.32 12.70
CA PRO A 281 -1.28 -4.05 11.65
C PRO A 281 -0.91 -3.55 10.26
N LEU A 282 -1.09 -4.44 9.26
CA LEU A 282 -1.00 -4.10 7.85
C LEU A 282 -2.10 -3.08 7.50
N VAL A 283 -1.74 -1.99 6.86
CA VAL A 283 -2.68 -0.98 6.33
C VAL A 283 -2.67 -0.90 4.81
N SER A 284 -1.60 -1.32 4.14
CA SER A 284 -1.51 -1.38 2.67
C SER A 284 -0.26 -2.14 2.23
N GLY A 285 -0.01 -2.16 0.93
CA GLY A 285 1.24 -2.63 0.36
C GLY A 285 1.37 -2.33 -1.12
N GLY A 286 2.52 -2.67 -1.67
CA GLY A 286 2.91 -2.40 -3.04
C GLY A 286 3.63 -3.56 -3.70
N ALA A 287 3.82 -3.47 -5.00
CA ALA A 287 4.52 -4.46 -5.81
C ALA A 287 5.29 -3.80 -6.96
N ALA A 288 6.37 -4.44 -7.39
CA ALA A 288 7.09 -4.05 -8.59
C ALA A 288 7.68 -5.25 -9.32
N ILE A 289 7.81 -5.10 -10.65
CA ILE A 289 8.77 -5.83 -11.47
C ILE A 289 9.68 -4.81 -12.14
N SER A 290 10.98 -4.98 -11.98
CA SER A 290 12.00 -4.00 -12.34
C SER A 290 13.24 -4.67 -12.93
N GLY A 291 14.19 -3.88 -13.43
CA GLY A 291 15.50 -4.34 -13.91
C GLY A 291 16.61 -4.27 -12.86
N ALA A 292 16.34 -3.69 -11.68
CA ALA A 292 17.30 -3.55 -10.57
C ALA A 292 16.55 -3.38 -9.25
N ASP A 293 17.26 -3.40 -8.12
CA ASP A 293 16.69 -3.15 -6.80
C ASP A 293 16.25 -1.68 -6.66
N PRO A 294 14.93 -1.39 -6.62
CA PRO A 294 14.45 -0.02 -6.60
C PRO A 294 14.63 0.67 -5.24
N THR A 295 15.05 -0.02 -4.20
CA THR A 295 15.38 0.59 -2.90
C THR A 295 16.79 1.18 -2.86
N THR A 296 17.66 0.76 -3.78
CA THR A 296 19.07 1.18 -3.81
C THR A 296 19.44 1.99 -5.04
N THR A 297 18.69 1.85 -6.12
CA THR A 297 18.90 2.54 -7.40
C THR A 297 17.59 3.15 -7.89
N ASP A 298 17.69 4.15 -8.76
CA ASP A 298 16.52 4.68 -9.45
C ASP A 298 15.80 3.58 -10.23
N PHE A 299 14.49 3.68 -10.28
CA PHE A 299 13.66 2.64 -10.90
C PHE A 299 14.03 2.43 -12.36
N THR A 300 14.33 1.21 -12.72
CA THR A 300 14.61 0.79 -14.09
C THR A 300 13.57 -0.22 -14.58
N GLY A 301 13.16 -0.09 -15.83
CA GLY A 301 12.21 -1.05 -16.43
C GLY A 301 12.78 -2.46 -16.51
N PRO A 302 11.91 -3.48 -16.53
CA PRO A 302 12.32 -4.87 -16.68
C PRO A 302 12.91 -5.14 -18.07
N GLY A 303 13.55 -6.30 -18.22
CA GLY A 303 14.30 -6.65 -19.42
C GLY A 303 13.46 -6.95 -20.66
N SER A 304 12.17 -7.24 -20.51
CA SER A 304 11.25 -7.54 -21.61
C SER A 304 9.97 -6.74 -21.54
N GLY A 305 9.46 -6.33 -22.69
CA GLY A 305 8.16 -5.68 -22.81
C GLY A 305 6.98 -6.53 -22.38
N GLY A 306 7.16 -7.84 -22.28
CA GLY A 306 6.15 -8.77 -21.81
C GLY A 306 6.05 -8.87 -20.28
N ASP A 307 7.01 -8.36 -19.53
CA ASP A 307 7.04 -8.47 -18.08
C ASP A 307 5.96 -7.59 -17.44
N HIS A 308 5.29 -8.11 -16.39
CA HIS A 308 4.12 -7.46 -15.81
C HIS A 308 3.80 -7.95 -14.40
N LEU A 309 2.93 -7.20 -13.72
CA LEU A 309 2.28 -7.63 -12.48
C LEU A 309 1.02 -8.44 -12.82
N ASN A 310 0.84 -9.57 -12.13
CA ASN A 310 -0.43 -10.29 -12.04
C ASN A 310 -1.11 -10.12 -10.67
N GLY A 311 -0.39 -9.64 -9.67
CA GLY A 311 -0.98 -9.41 -8.38
C GLY A 311 -0.17 -8.49 -7.49
N SER A 312 -0.90 -7.77 -6.65
CA SER A 312 -0.43 -7.00 -5.51
C SER A 312 -1.57 -7.03 -4.50
N PHE A 313 -1.47 -7.84 -3.43
CA PHE A 313 -2.63 -8.12 -2.58
C PHE A 313 -2.24 -8.53 -1.15
N PRO A 314 -3.13 -8.32 -0.16
CA PRO A 314 -2.93 -8.80 1.20
C PRO A 314 -3.00 -10.32 1.26
N SER A 315 -2.07 -10.95 2.00
CA SER A 315 -1.87 -12.38 2.00
C SER A 315 -1.59 -12.95 3.40
N ASP A 316 -1.56 -14.27 3.48
CA ASP A 316 -0.94 -14.99 4.59
C ASP A 316 0.60 -15.06 4.42
N SER A 317 1.30 -15.64 5.38
CA SER A 317 2.76 -15.80 5.34
C SER A 317 3.26 -16.74 4.24
N GLY A 318 2.39 -17.54 3.65
CA GLY A 318 2.66 -18.41 2.52
C GLY A 318 2.43 -17.74 1.15
N GLY A 319 1.95 -16.47 1.16
CA GLY A 319 1.64 -15.74 -0.06
C GLY A 319 0.27 -16.04 -0.66
N SER A 320 -0.60 -16.76 0.05
CA SER A 320 -1.97 -16.98 -0.40
C SER A 320 -2.87 -15.78 -0.05
N PRO A 321 -3.76 -15.36 -0.96
CA PRO A 321 -4.68 -14.27 -0.67
C PRO A 321 -5.55 -14.56 0.56
N VAL A 322 -5.78 -13.55 1.39
CA VAL A 322 -6.63 -13.71 2.59
C VAL A 322 -8.12 -13.63 2.23
N ALA A 323 -8.95 -14.24 3.07
CA ALA A 323 -10.40 -14.27 2.89
C ALA A 323 -11.07 -12.94 3.28
N ASP A 324 -12.31 -12.73 2.79
CA ASP A 324 -13.14 -11.59 3.20
C ASP A 324 -13.34 -11.55 4.71
N GLY A 325 -13.24 -10.36 5.29
CA GLY A 325 -13.40 -10.11 6.72
C GLY A 325 -12.16 -10.44 7.56
N THR A 326 -11.02 -10.79 6.96
CA THR A 326 -9.78 -11.05 7.71
C THR A 326 -9.29 -9.77 8.40
N THR A 327 -9.10 -9.85 9.73
CA THR A 327 -8.58 -8.76 10.58
C THR A 327 -7.14 -8.98 11.04
N THR A 328 -6.55 -10.11 10.68
CA THR A 328 -5.21 -10.53 11.08
C THR A 328 -4.25 -10.66 9.90
N ALA A 329 -4.60 -10.05 8.75
CA ALA A 329 -3.69 -9.97 7.63
C ALA A 329 -2.44 -9.21 8.04
N SER A 330 -1.28 -9.78 7.79
CA SER A 330 0.01 -9.21 8.19
C SER A 330 1.05 -9.23 7.07
N HIS A 331 0.71 -9.81 5.92
CA HIS A 331 1.62 -9.93 4.78
C HIS A 331 1.01 -9.34 3.52
N TRP A 332 1.90 -8.90 2.65
CA TRP A 332 1.58 -8.45 1.30
C TRP A 332 2.36 -9.26 0.28
N THR A 333 1.69 -9.64 -0.80
CA THR A 333 2.27 -10.44 -1.87
C THR A 333 2.27 -9.67 -3.18
N ALA A 334 3.43 -9.63 -3.81
CA ALA A 334 3.61 -9.29 -5.21
C ALA A 334 3.65 -10.58 -6.04
N PHE A 335 2.84 -10.65 -7.08
CA PHE A 335 2.90 -11.70 -8.08
C PHE A 335 3.26 -11.09 -9.42
N THR A 336 4.43 -11.44 -9.94
CA THR A 336 4.98 -10.95 -11.19
C THR A 336 5.05 -12.08 -12.20
N HIS A 337 5.04 -11.73 -13.48
CA HIS A 337 5.04 -12.71 -14.55
C HIS A 337 5.77 -12.18 -15.79
N THR A 338 6.43 -13.09 -16.54
CA THR A 338 6.96 -12.78 -17.87
C THR A 338 5.94 -13.14 -18.93
N GLY A 339 5.91 -12.35 -20.01
CA GLY A 339 5.16 -12.69 -21.20
C GLY A 339 5.74 -13.86 -22.02
N GLY A 340 5.45 -13.87 -23.30
CA GLY A 340 5.93 -14.93 -24.22
C GLY A 340 7.44 -14.94 -24.48
N ALA A 341 8.16 -13.90 -24.06
CA ALA A 341 9.61 -13.81 -24.13
C ALA A 341 10.17 -13.66 -22.70
N GLY A 342 11.11 -14.51 -22.33
CA GLY A 342 11.89 -14.33 -21.10
C GLY A 342 12.91 -13.22 -21.26
N SER A 343 13.36 -12.65 -20.15
CA SER A 343 14.47 -11.69 -20.09
C SER A 343 15.29 -11.96 -18.85
N SER A 344 16.59 -11.71 -18.94
CA SER A 344 17.48 -11.86 -17.77
C SER A 344 17.57 -10.54 -17.01
N GLY A 345 17.78 -10.64 -15.71
CA GLY A 345 18.02 -9.50 -14.83
C GLY A 345 16.75 -8.85 -14.30
N ASN A 346 15.60 -9.50 -14.41
CA ASN A 346 14.40 -9.06 -13.73
C ASN A 346 14.51 -9.23 -12.22
N ARG A 347 13.80 -8.35 -11.52
CA ARG A 347 13.61 -8.40 -10.08
C ARG A 347 12.14 -8.16 -9.74
N SER A 348 11.66 -8.88 -8.77
CA SER A 348 10.33 -8.74 -8.20
C SER A 348 10.43 -8.26 -6.76
N ASP A 349 9.64 -7.27 -6.41
CA ASP A 349 9.66 -6.64 -5.08
C ASP A 349 8.24 -6.51 -4.53
N ALA A 350 8.11 -6.68 -3.21
CA ALA A 350 6.90 -6.46 -2.45
C ALA A 350 7.17 -5.51 -1.28
N TRP A 351 6.22 -4.64 -0.97
CA TRP A 351 6.20 -3.79 0.20
C TRP A 351 4.95 -4.05 1.01
N VAL A 352 5.07 -3.91 2.33
CA VAL A 352 3.92 -3.79 3.23
C VAL A 352 4.09 -2.56 4.10
N LEU A 353 3.01 -1.81 4.29
CA LEU A 353 2.94 -0.70 5.21
C LEU A 353 2.18 -1.15 6.46
N CYS A 354 2.80 -0.95 7.59
CA CYS A 354 2.31 -1.35 8.90
C CYS A 354 2.17 -0.11 9.78
N ALA A 355 1.02 0.10 10.40
CA ALA A 355 0.77 1.32 11.16
C ALA A 355 0.65 1.02 12.65
N ASP A 356 1.39 1.80 13.45
CA ASP A 356 1.32 1.82 14.91
C ASP A 356 0.91 3.22 15.37
N ASP A 357 0.02 3.34 16.34
CA ASP A 357 -0.38 4.62 16.91
C ASP A 357 0.43 5.03 18.14
N GLY A 358 1.50 4.30 18.44
CA GLY A 358 2.50 4.66 19.45
C GLY A 358 2.02 4.59 20.91
N VAL A 359 0.92 3.86 21.20
CA VAL A 359 0.27 3.82 22.54
C VAL A 359 0.65 2.56 23.32
#